data_acdb3fc14f3e226acb506bf3621cab53
#
_entry.id   acdb3fc14f3e226acb506bf3621cab53
#
_cell.length_a   1.000
_cell.length_b   1.000
_cell.length_c   1.000
_cell.angle_alpha   90.00
_cell.angle_beta   90.00
_cell.angle_gamma   90.00
#
_symmetry.space_group_name_H-M   'P 1'
#
loop_
_entity.id
_entity.type
_entity.pdbx_description
1 polymer ?
#
loop_
_entity_poly.entity_id
_entity_poly.type
_entity_poly.pdbx_seq_one_letter_code
_entity_poly.pdbx_strand_id
1 'polypeptide(L)'
;MHARLRTESKPLGFISDQELLRQFVSPVMMNYFKAKMPEVAPEALVGRVCELLKFLMLVRFSPGRILFGKQVDDVWHYWILQTRQYAELCEKLPGGSFRHHSSTVYEEFAEAEPNVDLDEAVQRILSFFISYARNFGPISQDRVECWPTLQQVMQESGWDIDQLNDFLRGQVLACAA
;
A
#
# COMPACT_ATOMS: atom_id res chain seq x y z
N MET A 1 16.59 -21.14 -13.88
CA MET A 1 15.21 -21.67 -13.94
C MET A 1 14.30 -20.51 -13.59
N HIS A 2 13.70 -19.82 -14.55
CA HIS A 2 12.92 -18.61 -14.30
C HIS A 2 11.53 -19.02 -13.77
N ALA A 3 11.32 -18.83 -12.48
CA ALA A 3 9.99 -18.96 -11.92
C ALA A 3 9.10 -17.86 -12.54
N ARG A 4 8.13 -18.25 -13.37
CA ARG A 4 7.09 -17.35 -13.85
C ARG A 4 6.30 -16.84 -12.64
N LEU A 5 6.43 -15.56 -12.34
CA LEU A 5 5.58 -14.86 -11.39
C LEU A 5 4.12 -15.04 -11.84
N ARG A 6 3.36 -15.85 -11.11
CA ARG A 6 1.90 -15.95 -11.32
C ARG A 6 1.23 -14.70 -10.78
N THR A 7 1.20 -13.65 -11.56
CA THR A 7 0.35 -12.50 -11.31
C THR A 7 -1.04 -12.76 -11.89
N GLU A 8 -1.80 -13.64 -11.27
CA GLU A 8 -3.23 -13.80 -11.58
C GLU A 8 -4.05 -12.74 -10.82
N SER A 9 -3.72 -11.47 -10.95
CA SER A 9 -4.63 -10.40 -10.57
C SER A 9 -5.14 -9.73 -11.83
N LYS A 10 -6.43 -9.91 -12.10
CA LYS A 10 -7.12 -9.11 -13.11
C LYS A 10 -6.85 -7.65 -12.80
N PRO A 11 -6.28 -6.84 -13.70
CA PRO A 11 -6.02 -5.44 -13.42
C PRO A 11 -7.31 -4.76 -12.98
N LEU A 12 -7.24 -4.00 -11.88
CA LEU A 12 -8.38 -3.23 -11.37
C LEU A 12 -8.75 -2.07 -12.31
N GLY A 13 -7.92 -1.83 -13.33
CA GLY A 13 -7.93 -0.61 -14.12
C GLY A 13 -7.26 0.54 -13.36
N PHE A 14 -6.89 1.60 -14.07
CA PHE A 14 -6.29 2.77 -13.44
C PHE A 14 -7.32 3.49 -12.56
N ILE A 15 -6.99 3.64 -11.26
CA ILE A 15 -7.84 4.32 -10.28
C ILE A 15 -7.04 5.50 -9.70
N SER A 16 -7.55 6.71 -9.87
CA SER A 16 -6.96 7.92 -9.30
C SER A 16 -7.23 8.06 -7.80
N ASP A 17 -6.40 8.84 -7.10
CA ASP A 17 -6.61 9.19 -5.69
C ASP A 17 -7.99 9.82 -5.47
N GLN A 18 -8.45 10.68 -6.38
CA GLN A 18 -9.77 11.30 -6.30
C GLN A 18 -10.90 10.26 -6.36
N GLU A 19 -10.75 9.27 -7.23
CA GLU A 19 -11.73 8.18 -7.35
C GLU A 19 -11.74 7.30 -6.09
N LEU A 20 -10.57 6.96 -5.54
CA LEU A 20 -10.46 6.22 -4.28
C LEU A 20 -11.19 6.95 -3.15
N LEU A 21 -10.94 8.24 -2.98
CA LEU A 21 -11.60 9.03 -1.94
C LEU A 21 -13.12 9.04 -2.15
N ARG A 22 -13.57 9.27 -3.37
CA ARG A 22 -15.00 9.34 -3.69
C ARG A 22 -15.73 8.03 -3.40
N GLN A 23 -15.08 6.88 -3.67
CA GLN A 23 -15.70 5.57 -3.52
C GLN A 23 -15.66 5.06 -2.07
N PHE A 24 -14.59 5.32 -1.34
CA PHE A 24 -14.31 4.62 -0.09
C PHE A 24 -14.32 5.51 1.15
N VAL A 25 -14.23 6.84 1.01
CA VAL A 25 -14.11 7.75 2.15
C VAL A 25 -15.30 8.68 2.25
N SER A 26 -16.07 8.55 3.32
CA SER A 26 -17.13 9.52 3.58
C SER A 26 -16.56 10.84 4.09
N PRO A 27 -17.26 12.00 3.85
CA PRO A 27 -16.86 13.28 4.43
C PRO A 27 -16.72 13.24 5.96
N VAL A 28 -17.56 12.46 6.63
CA VAL A 28 -17.53 12.28 8.09
C VAL A 28 -16.24 11.56 8.51
N MET A 29 -15.84 10.52 7.79
CA MET A 29 -14.59 9.80 8.06
C MET A 29 -13.37 10.69 7.84
N MET A 30 -13.35 11.47 6.77
CA MET A 30 -12.24 12.42 6.53
C MET A 30 -12.15 13.49 7.64
N ASN A 31 -13.29 14.01 8.11
CA ASN A 31 -13.31 14.95 9.23
C ASN A 31 -12.84 14.29 10.54
N TYR A 32 -13.17 13.02 10.75
CA TYR A 32 -12.68 12.25 11.89
C TYR A 32 -11.15 12.11 11.85
N PHE A 33 -10.57 11.77 10.71
CA PHE A 33 -9.11 11.69 10.56
C PHE A 33 -8.43 13.05 10.83
N LYS A 34 -8.98 14.16 10.30
CA LYS A 34 -8.47 15.52 10.57
C LYS A 34 -8.49 15.85 12.06
N ALA A 35 -9.54 15.42 12.76
CA ALA A 35 -9.66 15.66 14.21
C ALA A 35 -8.69 14.80 15.03
N LYS A 36 -8.32 13.61 14.55
CA LYS A 36 -7.40 12.69 15.23
C LYS A 36 -5.92 12.94 14.93
N MET A 37 -5.64 13.59 13.81
CA MET A 37 -4.27 13.90 13.33
C MET A 37 -4.16 15.40 12.98
N PRO A 38 -4.40 16.30 13.95
CA PRO A 38 -4.44 17.75 13.71
C PRO A 38 -3.07 18.33 13.31
N GLU A 39 -1.99 17.62 13.61
CA GLU A 39 -0.62 17.99 13.25
C GLU A 39 -0.27 17.67 11.79
N VAL A 40 -1.10 16.87 11.10
CA VAL A 40 -0.85 16.46 9.71
C VAL A 40 -1.51 17.46 8.76
N ALA A 41 -0.74 18.00 7.83
CA ALA A 41 -1.28 18.88 6.79
C ALA A 41 -2.39 18.18 6.00
N PRO A 42 -3.47 18.87 5.61
CA PRO A 42 -4.63 18.26 4.95
C PRO A 42 -4.28 17.46 3.70
N GLU A 43 -3.36 17.95 2.88
CA GLU A 43 -2.90 17.30 1.65
C GLU A 43 -2.12 16.02 1.95
N ALA A 44 -1.25 16.05 2.96
CA ALA A 44 -0.51 14.88 3.43
C ALA A 44 -1.45 13.82 4.00
N LEU A 45 -2.47 14.23 4.78
CA LEU A 45 -3.47 13.33 5.33
C LEU A 45 -4.27 12.64 4.22
N VAL A 46 -4.73 13.38 3.22
CA VAL A 46 -5.38 12.82 2.04
C VAL A 46 -4.48 11.77 1.39
N GLY A 47 -3.21 12.08 1.24
CA GLY A 47 -2.25 11.14 0.70
C GLY A 47 -2.12 9.86 1.49
N ARG A 48 -1.95 9.94 2.80
CA ARG A 48 -1.86 8.77 3.70
C ARG A 48 -3.10 7.89 3.60
N VAL A 49 -4.29 8.50 3.53
CA VAL A 49 -5.55 7.78 3.33
C VAL A 49 -5.57 7.06 1.99
N CYS A 50 -5.13 7.71 0.90
CA CYS A 50 -5.05 7.08 -0.42
C CYS A 50 -4.05 5.90 -0.43
N GLU A 51 -2.87 6.06 0.21
CA GLU A 51 -1.88 4.98 0.27
C GLU A 51 -2.40 3.79 1.08
N LEU A 52 -3.13 4.01 2.18
CA LEU A 52 -3.81 2.93 2.89
C LEU A 52 -4.82 2.19 1.99
N LEU A 53 -5.65 2.92 1.25
CA LEU A 53 -6.63 2.30 0.34
C LEU A 53 -5.96 1.48 -0.76
N LYS A 54 -4.89 1.99 -1.37
CA LYS A 54 -4.10 1.27 -2.37
C LYS A 54 -3.49 -0.01 -1.79
N PHE A 55 -2.93 0.08 -0.58
CA PHE A 55 -2.44 -1.08 0.14
C PHE A 55 -3.54 -2.13 0.36
N LEU A 56 -4.69 -1.73 0.92
CA LEU A 56 -5.80 -2.64 1.22
C LEU A 56 -6.37 -3.31 -0.04
N MET A 57 -6.35 -2.61 -1.18
CA MET A 57 -6.76 -3.17 -2.47
C MET A 57 -5.79 -4.22 -3.01
N LEU A 58 -4.50 -4.05 -2.78
CA LEU A 58 -3.45 -4.90 -3.36
C LEU A 58 -3.01 -6.04 -2.45
N VAL A 59 -3.03 -5.86 -1.12
CA VAL A 59 -2.47 -6.83 -0.16
C VAL A 59 -3.08 -8.22 -0.30
N ARG A 60 -4.31 -8.33 -0.77
CA ARG A 60 -4.96 -9.61 -1.07
C ARG A 60 -4.21 -10.44 -2.12
N PHE A 61 -3.61 -9.76 -3.08
CA PHE A 61 -2.93 -10.37 -4.22
C PHE A 61 -1.42 -10.54 -3.98
N SER A 62 -0.94 -10.11 -2.81
CA SER A 62 0.46 -10.14 -2.42
C SER A 62 0.61 -10.97 -1.14
N PRO A 63 0.71 -12.32 -1.27
CA PRO A 63 0.82 -13.17 -0.08
C PRO A 63 2.10 -12.83 0.70
N GLY A 64 1.95 -12.74 2.02
CA GLY A 64 3.01 -12.41 2.95
C GLY A 64 3.08 -10.92 3.32
N ARG A 65 4.08 -10.57 4.11
CA ARG A 65 4.19 -9.26 4.75
C ARG A 65 4.67 -8.19 3.75
N ILE A 66 3.92 -7.10 3.62
CA ILE A 66 4.32 -5.88 2.94
C ILE A 66 4.41 -4.78 4.00
N LEU A 67 5.60 -4.18 4.15
CA LEU A 67 5.82 -3.12 5.12
C LEU A 67 5.32 -1.77 4.56
N PHE A 68 4.56 -1.08 5.37
CA PHE A 68 4.18 0.31 5.17
C PHE A 68 4.65 1.16 6.36
N GLY A 69 4.78 2.46 6.15
CA GLY A 69 5.26 3.38 7.15
C GLY A 69 4.22 3.68 8.23
N LYS A 70 4.71 4.20 9.35
CA LYS A 70 3.87 4.65 10.47
C LYS A 70 2.75 5.60 10.01
N GLN A 71 2.98 6.38 8.96
CA GLN A 71 2.02 7.33 8.40
C GLN A 71 0.74 6.63 7.89
N VAL A 72 0.87 5.46 7.29
CA VAL A 72 -0.24 4.63 6.82
C VAL A 72 -0.85 3.85 7.99
N ASP A 73 -0.01 3.35 8.90
CA ASP A 73 -0.41 2.61 10.10
C ASP A 73 -1.34 3.44 10.98
N ASP A 74 -1.00 4.70 11.23
CA ASP A 74 -1.80 5.62 12.05
C ASP A 74 -3.21 5.82 11.47
N VAL A 75 -3.34 6.01 10.15
CA VAL A 75 -4.64 6.12 9.49
C VAL A 75 -5.43 4.82 9.61
N TRP A 76 -4.78 3.68 9.39
CA TRP A 76 -5.43 2.38 9.51
C TRP A 76 -5.91 2.10 10.92
N HIS A 77 -5.07 2.42 11.91
CA HIS A 77 -5.41 2.29 13.32
C HIS A 77 -6.69 3.07 13.68
N TYR A 78 -6.76 4.36 13.30
CA TYR A 78 -7.96 5.15 13.56
C TYR A 78 -9.18 4.63 12.80
N TRP A 79 -9.02 4.09 11.60
CA TRP A 79 -10.15 3.52 10.85
C TRP A 79 -10.71 2.27 11.52
N ILE A 80 -9.86 1.35 11.96
CA ILE A 80 -10.26 0.11 12.64
C ILE A 80 -11.05 0.40 13.92
N LEU A 81 -10.70 1.45 14.65
CA LEU A 81 -11.45 1.85 15.84
C LEU A 81 -12.92 2.22 15.52
N GLN A 82 -13.22 2.56 14.28
CA GLN A 82 -14.57 2.74 13.77
C GLN A 82 -15.08 1.45 13.15
N THR A 83 -15.28 0.43 13.96
CA THR A 83 -15.47 -0.98 13.54
C THR A 83 -16.54 -1.18 12.48
N ARG A 84 -17.68 -0.45 12.56
CA ARG A 84 -18.73 -0.52 11.55
C ARG A 84 -18.25 0.02 10.21
N GLN A 85 -17.69 1.22 10.19
CA GLN A 85 -17.22 1.88 8.98
C GLN A 85 -16.04 1.12 8.36
N TYR A 86 -15.22 0.48 9.19
CA TYR A 86 -14.15 -0.37 8.71
C TYR A 86 -14.68 -1.66 8.07
N ALA A 87 -15.69 -2.30 8.67
CA ALA A 87 -16.35 -3.45 8.06
C ALA A 87 -16.99 -3.10 6.71
N GLU A 88 -17.72 -1.97 6.65
CA GLU A 88 -18.31 -1.45 5.40
C GLU A 88 -17.25 -1.14 4.32
N LEU A 89 -16.07 -0.64 4.73
CA LEU A 89 -14.93 -0.47 3.81
C LEU A 89 -14.48 -1.82 3.28
N CYS A 90 -14.23 -2.79 4.17
CA CYS A 90 -13.74 -4.13 3.79
C CYS A 90 -14.69 -4.85 2.81
N GLU A 91 -16.00 -4.69 2.99
CA GLU A 91 -17.00 -5.26 2.08
C GLU A 91 -16.93 -4.66 0.66
N LYS A 92 -16.59 -3.37 0.56
CA LYS A 92 -16.46 -2.67 -0.73
C LYS A 92 -15.14 -2.94 -1.43
N LEU A 93 -14.11 -3.34 -0.69
CA LEU A 93 -12.80 -3.63 -1.26
C LEU A 93 -12.83 -4.91 -2.10
N PRO A 94 -11.93 -5.05 -3.10
CA PRO A 94 -11.82 -6.27 -3.89
C PRO A 94 -11.72 -7.52 -2.98
N GLY A 95 -12.68 -8.42 -3.15
CA GLY A 95 -12.75 -9.66 -2.38
C GLY A 95 -13.58 -9.63 -1.11
N GLY A 96 -14.13 -8.48 -0.72
CA GLY A 96 -15.18 -8.37 0.29
C GLY A 96 -14.88 -9.01 1.65
N SER A 97 -13.60 -9.18 2.04
CA SER A 97 -13.23 -9.84 3.29
C SER A 97 -12.58 -8.86 4.26
N PHE A 98 -12.85 -9.06 5.55
CA PHE A 98 -12.24 -8.28 6.62
C PHE A 98 -10.71 -8.39 6.57
N ARG A 99 -10.02 -7.26 6.72
CA ARG A 99 -8.56 -7.19 6.77
C ARG A 99 -8.14 -7.03 8.22
N HIS A 100 -7.42 -8.03 8.71
CA HIS A 100 -6.82 -7.96 10.04
C HIS A 100 -5.63 -7.00 10.00
N HIS A 101 -5.45 -6.28 11.09
CA HIS A 101 -4.34 -5.37 11.30
C HIS A 101 -3.57 -5.83 12.53
N SER A 102 -2.24 -5.89 12.41
CA SER A 102 -1.32 -5.92 13.55
C SER A 102 -0.48 -4.67 13.48
N SER A 103 -0.43 -3.90 14.58
CA SER A 103 0.39 -2.68 14.59
C SER A 103 1.87 -3.03 14.43
N THR A 104 2.64 -2.10 13.86
CA THR A 104 4.10 -2.26 13.72
C THR A 104 4.77 -2.53 15.06
N VAL A 105 4.30 -1.87 16.13
CA VAL A 105 4.78 -2.10 17.51
C VAL A 105 4.50 -3.53 17.98
N TYR A 106 3.30 -4.07 17.73
CA TYR A 106 2.98 -5.46 18.09
C TYR A 106 3.88 -6.47 17.35
N GLU A 107 4.16 -6.20 16.08
CA GLU A 107 4.99 -7.07 15.26
C GLU A 107 6.46 -7.08 15.67
N GLU A 108 6.94 -6.02 16.35
CA GLU A 108 8.28 -6.01 16.95
C GLU A 108 8.42 -7.01 18.12
N PHE A 109 7.31 -7.35 18.79
CA PHE A 109 7.25 -8.36 19.85
C PHE A 109 6.83 -9.74 19.35
N ALA A 110 6.29 -9.84 18.14
CA ALA A 110 6.01 -11.12 17.52
C ALA A 110 7.34 -11.82 17.21
N GLU A 111 7.41 -13.11 17.48
CA GLU A 111 8.59 -13.91 17.12
C GLU A 111 8.89 -13.70 15.62
N ALA A 112 10.13 -13.35 15.31
CA ALA A 112 10.57 -13.24 13.91
C ALA A 112 10.22 -14.54 13.19
N GLU A 113 9.51 -14.43 12.06
CA GLU A 113 9.23 -15.60 11.23
C GLU A 113 10.56 -16.32 10.95
N PRO A 114 10.70 -17.59 11.37
CA PRO A 114 11.94 -18.32 11.16
C PRO A 114 12.17 -18.50 9.67
N ASN A 115 13.28 -17.97 9.16
CA ASN A 115 13.76 -18.13 7.79
C ASN A 115 12.84 -17.60 6.68
N VAL A 116 12.61 -16.29 6.63
CA VAL A 116 12.14 -15.65 5.40
C VAL A 116 13.26 -15.74 4.38
N ASP A 117 13.04 -16.46 3.28
CA ASP A 117 13.95 -16.42 2.14
C ASP A 117 13.98 -14.98 1.62
N LEU A 118 15.16 -14.36 1.64
CA LEU A 118 15.36 -12.97 1.23
C LEU A 118 14.93 -12.76 -0.22
N ASP A 119 15.18 -13.72 -1.10
CA ASP A 119 14.79 -13.66 -2.51
C ASP A 119 13.27 -13.67 -2.65
N GLU A 120 12.56 -14.49 -1.86
CA GLU A 120 11.10 -14.49 -1.85
C GLU A 120 10.53 -13.16 -1.33
N ALA A 121 11.12 -12.58 -0.29
CA ALA A 121 10.71 -11.30 0.25
C ALA A 121 10.88 -10.17 -0.79
N VAL A 122 12.02 -10.11 -1.46
CA VAL A 122 12.30 -9.15 -2.53
C VAL A 122 11.32 -9.31 -3.70
N GLN A 123 11.06 -10.55 -4.15
CA GLN A 123 10.11 -10.81 -5.24
C GLN A 123 8.68 -10.40 -4.86
N ARG A 124 8.27 -10.62 -3.63
CA ARG A 124 6.98 -10.20 -3.10
C ARG A 124 6.80 -8.69 -3.14
N ILE A 125 7.79 -7.97 -2.61
CA ILE A 125 7.80 -6.51 -2.58
C ILE A 125 7.76 -5.95 -3.99
N LEU A 126 8.60 -6.47 -4.89
CA LEU A 126 8.62 -6.05 -6.28
C LEU A 126 7.27 -6.28 -6.96
N SER A 127 6.66 -7.45 -6.77
CA SER A 127 5.35 -7.78 -7.33
C SER A 127 4.25 -6.84 -6.82
N PHE A 128 4.31 -6.45 -5.55
CA PHE A 128 3.39 -5.48 -4.97
C PHE A 128 3.52 -4.11 -5.66
N PHE A 129 4.73 -3.57 -5.81
CA PHE A 129 4.93 -2.25 -6.42
C PHE A 129 4.73 -2.23 -7.94
N ILE A 130 4.98 -3.34 -8.64
CA ILE A 130 4.56 -3.50 -10.05
C ILE A 130 3.03 -3.43 -10.15
N SER A 131 2.32 -4.12 -9.25
CA SER A 131 0.85 -4.06 -9.20
C SER A 131 0.35 -2.67 -8.82
N TYR A 132 1.04 -1.96 -7.91
CA TYR A 132 0.76 -0.58 -7.57
C TYR A 132 0.89 0.32 -8.80
N ALA A 133 2.03 0.32 -9.47
CA ALA A 133 2.27 1.14 -10.67
C ALA A 133 1.25 0.85 -11.78
N ARG A 134 0.86 -0.40 -11.97
CA ARG A 134 -0.11 -0.83 -12.97
C ARG A 134 -1.52 -0.31 -12.69
N ASN A 135 -1.94 -0.24 -11.42
CA ASN A 135 -3.32 0.08 -11.05
C ASN A 135 -3.51 1.55 -10.65
N PHE A 136 -2.47 2.20 -10.13
CA PHE A 136 -2.56 3.55 -9.58
C PHE A 136 -1.61 4.55 -10.24
N GLY A 137 -0.76 4.09 -11.16
CA GLY A 137 0.23 4.93 -11.83
C GLY A 137 1.52 5.13 -11.03
N PRO A 138 2.34 6.14 -11.42
CA PRO A 138 3.62 6.39 -10.79
C PRO A 138 3.47 6.80 -9.33
N ILE A 139 4.47 6.45 -8.52
CA ILE A 139 4.57 6.89 -7.12
C ILE A 139 5.11 8.31 -7.11
N SER A 140 4.44 9.23 -6.44
CA SER A 140 4.93 10.60 -6.28
C SER A 140 5.88 10.72 -5.09
N GLN A 141 6.79 11.70 -5.13
CA GLN A 141 7.83 11.89 -4.12
C GLN A 141 7.25 12.03 -2.70
N ASP A 142 6.11 12.71 -2.55
CA ASP A 142 5.43 12.92 -1.28
C ASP A 142 4.78 11.65 -0.71
N ARG A 143 4.73 10.57 -1.50
CA ARG A 143 4.22 9.25 -1.05
C ARG A 143 5.31 8.28 -0.62
N VAL A 144 6.56 8.54 -0.98
CA VAL A 144 7.68 7.65 -0.66
C VAL A 144 7.81 7.42 0.85
N GLU A 145 7.50 8.43 1.68
CA GLU A 145 7.53 8.30 3.13
C GLU A 145 6.57 7.24 3.70
N CYS A 146 5.51 6.92 2.95
CA CYS A 146 4.55 5.88 3.32
C CYS A 146 5.11 4.46 3.13
N TRP A 147 6.24 4.32 2.44
CA TRP A 147 6.79 3.04 2.00
C TRP A 147 8.27 2.88 2.36
N PRO A 148 8.60 2.44 3.59
CA PRO A 148 10.00 2.30 4.05
C PRO A 148 10.87 1.48 3.09
N THR A 149 10.31 0.44 2.49
CA THR A 149 11.05 -0.39 1.52
C THR A 149 11.46 0.39 0.27
N LEU A 150 10.60 1.30 -0.23
CA LEU A 150 10.99 2.15 -1.37
C LEU A 150 12.06 3.16 -0.97
N GLN A 151 11.97 3.73 0.23
CA GLN A 151 13.02 4.62 0.75
C GLN A 151 14.37 3.89 0.79
N GLN A 152 14.37 2.66 1.29
CA GLN A 152 15.57 1.83 1.34
C GLN A 152 16.11 1.53 -0.05
N VAL A 153 15.27 1.10 -1.00
CA VAL A 153 15.68 0.82 -2.39
C VAL A 153 16.28 2.07 -3.04
N MET A 154 15.64 3.23 -2.90
CA MET A 154 16.16 4.49 -3.45
C MET A 154 17.51 4.87 -2.82
N GLN A 155 17.65 4.69 -1.51
CA GLN A 155 18.89 4.99 -0.81
C GLN A 155 20.04 4.06 -1.23
N GLU A 156 19.78 2.76 -1.33
CA GLU A 156 20.80 1.76 -1.68
C GLU A 156 21.22 1.82 -3.16
N SER A 157 20.27 2.11 -4.06
CA SER A 157 20.54 2.22 -5.49
C SER A 157 21.04 3.60 -5.92
N GLY A 158 20.86 4.63 -5.08
CA GLY A 158 21.09 6.02 -5.45
C GLY A 158 20.07 6.57 -6.44
N TRP A 159 18.92 5.92 -6.56
CA TRP A 159 17.85 6.33 -7.48
C TRP A 159 17.04 7.50 -6.93
N ASP A 160 16.64 8.39 -7.84
CA ASP A 160 15.56 9.34 -7.60
C ASP A 160 14.18 8.71 -7.89
N ILE A 161 13.12 9.46 -7.67
CA ILE A 161 11.76 8.97 -7.85
C ILE A 161 11.43 8.67 -9.32
N ASP A 162 12.01 9.40 -10.26
CA ASP A 162 11.78 9.20 -11.68
C ASP A 162 12.43 7.90 -12.15
N GLN A 163 13.65 7.62 -11.71
CA GLN A 163 14.36 6.37 -11.98
C GLN A 163 13.62 5.15 -11.40
N LEU A 164 13.09 5.28 -10.17
CA LEU A 164 12.26 4.23 -9.56
C LEU A 164 11.00 3.97 -10.40
N ASN A 165 10.28 5.03 -10.79
CA ASN A 165 9.07 4.90 -11.58
C ASN A 165 9.34 4.35 -12.99
N ASP A 166 10.47 4.72 -13.61
CA ASP A 166 10.89 4.17 -14.91
C ASP A 166 11.18 2.67 -14.81
N PHE A 167 11.86 2.25 -13.74
CA PHE A 167 12.09 0.82 -13.47
C PHE A 167 10.75 0.08 -13.31
N LEU A 168 9.84 0.55 -12.46
CA LEU A 168 8.54 -0.09 -12.24
C LEU A 168 7.71 -0.15 -13.53
N ARG A 169 7.71 0.91 -14.34
CA ARG A 169 7.03 0.96 -15.64
C ARG A 169 7.60 -0.08 -16.61
N GLY A 170 8.92 -0.22 -16.66
CA GLY A 170 9.57 -1.26 -17.44
C GLY A 170 9.11 -2.67 -17.05
N GLN A 171 8.98 -2.95 -15.75
CA GLN A 171 8.47 -4.23 -15.27
C GLN A 171 6.99 -4.46 -15.63
N VAL A 172 6.15 -3.42 -15.54
CA VAL A 172 4.73 -3.49 -15.94
C VAL A 172 4.60 -3.87 -17.42
N LEU A 173 5.41 -3.26 -18.30
CA LEU A 173 5.42 -3.57 -19.74
C LEU A 173 5.91 -4.98 -20.03
N ALA A 174 6.95 -5.43 -19.34
CA ALA A 174 7.49 -6.78 -19.49
C ALA A 174 6.49 -7.89 -19.05
N CYS A 175 5.63 -7.59 -18.06
CA CYS A 175 4.58 -8.52 -17.64
C CYS A 175 3.36 -8.55 -18.58
N ALA A 176 3.22 -7.58 -19.49
CA ALA A 176 2.11 -7.47 -20.42
C ALA A 176 2.39 -8.10 -21.80
N ALA A 177 3.65 -8.43 -22.09
CA ALA A 177 4.14 -9.09 -23.31
C ALA A 177 4.15 -10.61 -23.16
#